data_6aa1803346436a2a8a5e97953c7a81ea
#
_entry.id   6aa1803346436a2a8a5e97953c7a81ea
#
_cell.length_a   1.000
_cell.length_b   1.000
_cell.length_c   1.000
_cell.angle_alpha   90.00
_cell.angle_beta   90.00
_cell.angle_gamma   90.00
#
_symmetry.space_group_name_H-M   'P 1'
#
loop_
_entity.id
_entity.type
_entity.pdbx_description
1 polymer ?
#
loop_
_entity_poly.entity_id
_entity_poly.type
_entity_poly.pdbx_seq_one_letter_code
_entity_poly.pdbx_strand_id
1 'polypeptide(L)'
;MKSNIFLFFFFYFNLTILFSQEEKVKKDDSLNTITAPDSIGSGKQYSQRILSLIEDPLTPSKAAFYSAIIPGLGQVYTGKSWKVPMVYAAIGASLYYYDLNNKEMNKYRTAYKRRQNGFFDDEFLETDIPITTEQLLLGMDFHKNYRDISMILAAAAYMLNILDANVSAHLLQFNVNDDLSVTPNLIFDPEMTGLRLAIKFN
;
A
#
# COMPACT_ATOMS: atom_id res chain seq x y z
N MET A 1 23.47 -11.77 6.88
CA MET A 1 22.72 -11.79 8.15
C MET A 1 21.95 -10.49 8.47
N LYS A 2 22.02 -9.44 7.63
CA LYS A 2 21.31 -8.16 7.89
C LYS A 2 19.94 -8.02 7.19
N SER A 3 19.56 -8.94 6.29
CA SER A 3 18.31 -8.90 5.53
C SER A 3 17.07 -9.32 6.33
N ASN A 4 17.23 -10.15 7.35
CA ASN A 4 16.08 -10.70 8.10
C ASN A 4 15.49 -9.72 9.14
N ILE A 5 16.23 -8.67 9.51
CA ILE A 5 15.78 -7.69 10.51
C ILE A 5 14.67 -6.79 9.93
N PHE A 6 14.76 -6.44 8.64
CA PHE A 6 13.77 -5.59 7.97
C PHE A 6 12.43 -6.34 7.76
N LEU A 7 12.49 -7.64 7.44
CA LEU A 7 11.32 -8.51 7.33
C LEU A 7 10.64 -8.72 8.69
N PHE A 8 11.42 -8.84 9.76
CA PHE A 8 10.91 -8.98 11.12
C PHE A 8 10.23 -7.68 11.60
N PHE A 9 10.79 -6.51 11.28
CA PHE A 9 10.21 -5.22 11.63
C PHE A 9 8.91 -4.94 10.87
N PHE A 10 8.84 -5.34 9.59
CA PHE A 10 7.63 -5.22 8.76
C PHE A 10 6.51 -6.15 9.25
N PHE A 11 6.85 -7.38 9.65
CA PHE A 11 5.88 -8.34 10.20
C PHE A 11 5.40 -7.92 11.60
N TYR A 12 6.30 -7.39 12.43
CA TYR A 12 5.97 -6.92 13.79
C TYR A 12 5.08 -5.66 13.76
N PHE A 13 5.31 -4.76 12.82
CA PHE A 13 4.50 -3.55 12.61
C PHE A 13 3.07 -3.88 12.16
N ASN A 14 2.89 -4.91 11.32
CA ASN A 14 1.56 -5.37 10.94
C ASN A 14 0.82 -6.09 12.08
N LEU A 15 1.53 -6.80 12.94
CA LEU A 15 0.94 -7.51 14.08
C LEU A 15 0.41 -6.54 15.14
N THR A 16 1.08 -5.41 15.36
CA THR A 16 0.63 -4.38 16.31
C THR A 16 -0.61 -3.64 15.85
N ILE A 17 -0.83 -3.49 14.53
CA ILE A 17 -2.05 -2.89 13.98
C ILE A 17 -3.26 -3.82 14.16
N LEU A 18 -3.07 -5.14 14.03
CA LEU A 18 -4.14 -6.13 14.25
C LEU A 18 -4.55 -6.23 15.74
N PHE A 19 -3.62 -6.07 16.67
CA PHE A 19 -3.91 -6.12 18.10
C PHE A 19 -4.52 -4.82 18.67
N SER A 20 -4.44 -3.70 17.96
CA SER A 20 -5.00 -2.41 18.40
C SER A 20 -6.51 -2.28 18.19
N GLN A 21 -7.19 -3.28 17.61
CA GLN A 21 -8.65 -3.24 17.39
C GLN A 21 -9.46 -3.97 18.46
N GLU A 22 -8.82 -4.59 19.44
CA GLU A 22 -9.50 -5.37 20.47
C GLU A 22 -9.31 -4.80 21.89
N GLU A 23 -9.72 -3.54 22.12
CA GLU A 23 -9.99 -3.08 23.49
C GLU A 23 -10.91 -1.85 23.51
N LYS A 24 -12.21 -2.10 23.74
CA LYS A 24 -13.11 -1.35 24.64
C LYS A 24 -14.55 -1.85 24.54
N VAL A 25 -14.79 -3.02 25.10
CA VAL A 25 -16.11 -3.29 25.65
C VAL A 25 -15.99 -3.07 27.17
N LYS A 26 -16.29 -1.88 27.62
CA LYS A 26 -16.52 -1.60 29.03
C LYS A 26 -18.00 -1.82 29.32
N LYS A 27 -18.26 -2.87 30.09
CA LYS A 27 -19.52 -3.25 30.68
C LYS A 27 -19.88 -2.19 31.73
N ASP A 28 -20.96 -1.46 31.52
CA ASP A 28 -21.63 -0.73 32.58
C ASP A 28 -23.05 -1.30 32.71
N ASP A 29 -23.25 -2.00 33.84
CA ASP A 29 -24.55 -2.46 34.33
C ASP A 29 -25.33 -1.25 34.83
N SER A 30 -26.39 -0.86 34.16
CA SER A 30 -27.54 -0.27 34.79
C SER A 30 -28.80 -0.53 33.99
N LEU A 31 -29.62 -1.35 34.61
CA LEU A 31 -30.98 -1.73 34.23
C LEU A 31 -31.84 -0.50 33.99
N ASN A 32 -32.41 -0.31 32.79
CA ASN A 32 -33.83 -0.09 32.57
C ASN A 32 -34.15 0.29 31.11
N THR A 33 -35.26 -0.27 30.68
CA THR A 33 -36.14 0.16 29.61
C THR A 33 -35.80 -0.37 28.20
N ILE A 34 -36.57 -1.37 27.80
CA ILE A 34 -36.74 -1.92 26.46
C ILE A 34 -37.25 -0.82 25.54
N THR A 35 -36.35 -0.24 24.80
CA THR A 35 -36.62 0.46 23.53
C THR A 35 -35.57 0.00 22.53
N ALA A 36 -36.00 -0.23 21.29
CA ALA A 36 -35.29 -0.85 20.18
C ALA A 36 -33.77 -0.54 20.08
N PRO A 37 -32.93 -1.49 19.61
CA PRO A 37 -31.49 -1.34 19.66
C PRO A 37 -30.99 -0.25 18.73
N ASP A 38 -30.62 0.90 19.30
CA ASP A 38 -29.77 1.91 18.63
C ASP A 38 -28.33 1.37 18.53
N SER A 39 -28.13 0.43 17.62
CA SER A 39 -26.81 -0.12 17.30
C SER A 39 -26.10 0.75 16.24
N ILE A 40 -25.91 2.06 16.48
CA ILE A 40 -25.19 2.95 15.57
C ILE A 40 -24.39 4.01 16.34
N GLY A 41 -23.56 3.59 17.28
CA GLY A 41 -22.59 4.51 17.92
C GLY A 41 -21.31 4.70 17.11
N SER A 42 -20.86 3.65 16.41
CA SER A 42 -19.63 3.68 15.60
C SER A 42 -19.84 4.33 14.22
N GLY A 43 -21.01 4.20 13.62
CA GLY A 43 -21.32 4.77 12.31
C GLY A 43 -21.41 6.31 12.30
N LYS A 44 -21.90 6.92 13.38
CA LYS A 44 -22.03 8.39 13.46
C LYS A 44 -20.68 9.11 13.50
N GLN A 45 -19.70 8.57 14.21
CA GLN A 45 -18.38 9.21 14.30
C GLN A 45 -17.58 9.05 13.00
N TYR A 46 -17.73 7.94 12.31
CA TYR A 46 -17.14 7.73 10.98
C TYR A 46 -17.76 8.66 9.95
N SER A 47 -19.07 8.84 10.01
CA SER A 47 -19.82 9.76 9.12
C SER A 47 -19.36 11.21 9.30
N GLN A 48 -19.20 11.72 10.52
CA GLN A 48 -18.77 13.10 10.75
C GLN A 48 -17.35 13.38 10.23
N ARG A 49 -16.40 12.43 10.40
CA ARG A 49 -15.05 12.58 9.87
C ARG A 49 -15.05 12.62 8.34
N ILE A 50 -15.83 11.77 7.69
CA ILE A 50 -15.93 11.77 6.24
C ILE A 50 -16.58 13.07 5.75
N LEU A 51 -17.64 13.55 6.39
CA LEU A 51 -18.27 14.82 6.05
C LEU A 51 -17.29 16.00 6.14
N SER A 52 -16.50 16.08 7.19
CA SER A 52 -15.49 17.15 7.32
C SER A 52 -14.40 17.10 6.24
N LEU A 53 -14.07 15.92 5.72
CA LEU A 53 -13.13 15.78 4.59
C LEU A 53 -13.75 16.19 3.25
N ILE A 54 -15.05 16.04 3.12
CA ILE A 54 -15.83 16.43 1.94
C ILE A 54 -15.96 17.94 1.86
N GLU A 55 -16.25 18.60 2.99
CA GLU A 55 -16.46 20.04 3.07
C GLU A 55 -15.16 20.87 2.96
N ASP A 56 -14.00 20.27 3.25
CA ASP A 56 -12.72 20.98 3.19
C ASP A 56 -12.14 20.99 1.77
N PRO A 57 -12.11 22.13 1.07
CA PRO A 57 -11.59 22.21 -0.31
C PRO A 57 -10.11 21.86 -0.42
N LEU A 58 -9.36 21.88 0.70
CA LEU A 58 -7.93 21.55 0.72
C LEU A 58 -7.67 20.06 0.93
N THR A 59 -8.70 19.23 1.10
CA THR A 59 -8.55 17.78 1.34
C THR A 59 -7.70 17.07 0.29
N PRO A 60 -7.84 17.32 -1.04
CA PRO A 60 -6.99 16.69 -2.05
C PRO A 60 -5.51 17.07 -1.91
N SER A 61 -5.24 18.35 -1.66
CA SER A 61 -3.86 18.82 -1.46
C SER A 61 -3.23 18.27 -0.18
N LYS A 62 -4.02 18.17 0.90
CA LYS A 62 -3.57 17.53 2.16
C LYS A 62 -3.29 16.05 1.97
N ALA A 63 -4.15 15.32 1.26
CA ALA A 63 -3.95 13.90 0.97
C ALA A 63 -2.67 13.65 0.16
N ALA A 64 -2.43 14.47 -0.89
CA ALA A 64 -1.22 14.41 -1.70
C ALA A 64 0.03 14.72 -0.86
N PHE A 65 -0.02 15.78 -0.03
CA PHE A 65 1.08 16.17 0.84
C PHE A 65 1.44 15.08 1.86
N TYR A 66 0.45 14.47 2.49
CA TYR A 66 0.68 13.36 3.43
C TYR A 66 1.31 12.15 2.73
N SER A 67 0.86 11.82 1.51
CA SER A 67 1.46 10.74 0.72
C SER A 67 2.87 11.06 0.22
N ALA A 68 3.21 12.37 0.08
CA ALA A 68 4.55 12.82 -0.27
C ALA A 68 5.52 12.78 0.92
N ILE A 69 5.06 12.81 2.15
CA ILE A 69 5.92 12.65 3.34
C ILE A 69 6.10 11.17 3.66
N ILE A 70 4.99 10.43 3.74
CA ILE A 70 4.98 9.00 4.04
C ILE A 70 4.09 8.31 3.01
N PRO A 71 4.64 7.40 2.18
CA PRO A 71 3.85 6.65 1.21
C PRO A 71 2.66 5.96 1.89
N GLY A 72 1.46 6.14 1.35
CA GLY A 72 0.25 5.53 1.90
C GLY A 72 -0.49 6.36 2.95
N LEU A 73 0.11 7.43 3.51
CA LEU A 73 -0.56 8.22 4.56
C LEU A 73 -1.79 8.97 4.03
N GLY A 74 -1.77 9.42 2.78
CA GLY A 74 -2.92 10.04 2.13
C GLY A 74 -4.08 9.07 1.94
N GLN A 75 -3.82 7.78 1.68
CA GLN A 75 -4.84 6.74 1.62
C GLN A 75 -5.48 6.47 2.98
N VAL A 76 -4.69 6.53 4.07
CA VAL A 76 -5.21 6.46 5.44
C VAL A 76 -6.06 7.68 5.75
N TYR A 77 -5.61 8.87 5.34
CA TYR A 77 -6.34 10.12 5.52
C TYR A 77 -7.70 10.11 4.83
N THR A 78 -7.79 9.59 3.61
CA THR A 78 -9.02 9.47 2.82
C THR A 78 -9.87 8.23 3.17
N GLY A 79 -9.48 7.45 4.19
CA GLY A 79 -10.22 6.25 4.63
C GLY A 79 -10.02 5.01 3.75
N LYS A 80 -9.10 5.05 2.78
CA LYS A 80 -8.80 3.92 1.86
C LYS A 80 -7.56 3.13 2.28
N SER A 81 -7.43 2.84 3.59
CA SER A 81 -6.25 2.21 4.19
C SER A 81 -5.88 0.84 3.59
N TRP A 82 -6.84 0.12 2.98
CA TRP A 82 -6.59 -1.16 2.31
C TRP A 82 -5.60 -1.06 1.13
N LYS A 83 -5.41 0.14 0.56
CA LYS A 83 -4.44 0.38 -0.52
C LYS A 83 -3.00 0.49 -0.02
N VAL A 84 -2.80 0.80 1.26
CA VAL A 84 -1.46 1.01 1.84
C VAL A 84 -0.53 -0.18 1.65
N PRO A 85 -0.94 -1.44 1.92
CA PRO A 85 -0.08 -2.60 1.66
C PRO A 85 0.35 -2.73 0.19
N MET A 86 -0.52 -2.36 -0.76
CA MET A 86 -0.20 -2.40 -2.20
C MET A 86 0.89 -1.39 -2.56
N VAL A 87 0.84 -0.18 -1.99
CA VAL A 87 1.85 0.86 -2.18
C VAL A 87 3.22 0.38 -1.68
N TYR A 88 3.27 -0.16 -0.46
CA TYR A 88 4.52 -0.68 0.10
C TYR A 88 5.03 -1.92 -0.63
N ALA A 89 4.14 -2.78 -1.13
CA ALA A 89 4.53 -3.92 -1.95
C ALA A 89 5.17 -3.47 -3.27
N ALA A 90 4.61 -2.47 -3.95
CA ALA A 90 5.15 -1.96 -5.21
C ALA A 90 6.52 -1.29 -5.03
N ILE A 91 6.66 -0.40 -4.04
CA ILE A 91 7.92 0.27 -3.72
C ILE A 91 8.96 -0.74 -3.22
N GLY A 92 8.56 -1.63 -2.30
CA GLY A 92 9.44 -2.62 -1.71
C GLY A 92 9.97 -3.64 -2.72
N ALA A 93 9.11 -4.12 -3.63
CA ALA A 93 9.54 -5.00 -4.73
C ALA A 93 10.57 -4.31 -5.63
N SER A 94 10.32 -3.06 -6.01
CA SER A 94 11.24 -2.29 -6.86
C SER A 94 12.60 -2.09 -6.17
N LEU A 95 12.62 -1.77 -4.88
CA LEU A 95 13.85 -1.61 -4.10
C LEU A 95 14.58 -2.96 -3.89
N TYR A 96 13.85 -4.05 -3.74
CA TYR A 96 14.42 -5.39 -3.66
C TYR A 96 15.14 -5.78 -4.96
N TYR A 97 14.50 -5.56 -6.12
CA TYR A 97 15.14 -5.81 -7.41
C TYR A 97 16.32 -4.89 -7.67
N TYR A 98 16.26 -3.64 -7.20
CA TYR A 98 17.42 -2.74 -7.21
C TYR A 98 18.61 -3.32 -6.45
N ASP A 99 18.40 -3.79 -5.22
CA ASP A 99 19.48 -4.35 -4.39
C ASP A 99 20.07 -5.63 -4.99
N LEU A 100 19.22 -6.52 -5.52
CA LEU A 100 19.68 -7.74 -6.22
C LEU A 100 20.59 -7.39 -7.40
N ASN A 101 20.11 -6.55 -8.31
CA ASN A 101 20.87 -6.20 -9.51
C ASN A 101 22.12 -5.37 -9.17
N ASN A 102 22.06 -4.53 -8.14
CA ASN A 102 23.21 -3.78 -7.67
C ASN A 102 24.33 -4.70 -7.10
N LYS A 103 23.94 -5.75 -6.39
CA LYS A 103 24.89 -6.74 -5.87
C LYS A 103 25.54 -7.53 -7.01
N GLU A 104 24.74 -8.04 -7.95
CA GLU A 104 25.27 -8.77 -9.10
C GLU A 104 26.16 -7.87 -9.97
N MET A 105 25.72 -6.67 -10.32
CA MET A 105 26.55 -5.69 -11.05
C MET A 105 27.91 -5.47 -10.35
N ASN A 106 27.94 -5.35 -9.03
CA ASN A 106 29.18 -5.14 -8.29
C ASN A 106 30.09 -6.39 -8.30
N LYS A 107 29.55 -7.60 -8.33
CA LYS A 107 30.35 -8.82 -8.51
C LYS A 107 31.06 -8.81 -9.86
N TYR A 108 30.32 -8.63 -10.96
CA TYR A 108 30.88 -8.53 -12.31
C TYR A 108 31.92 -7.41 -12.41
N ARG A 109 31.62 -6.24 -11.85
CA ARG A 109 32.50 -5.08 -11.83
C ARG A 109 33.81 -5.37 -11.08
N THR A 110 33.74 -6.07 -9.94
CA THR A 110 34.91 -6.41 -9.15
C THR A 110 35.78 -7.41 -9.88
N ALA A 111 35.21 -8.48 -10.44
CA ALA A 111 35.91 -9.45 -11.24
C ALA A 111 36.61 -8.81 -12.47
N TYR A 112 35.87 -7.95 -13.20
CA TYR A 112 36.42 -7.20 -14.33
C TYR A 112 37.64 -6.37 -13.92
N LYS A 113 37.53 -5.58 -12.83
CA LYS A 113 38.65 -4.76 -12.33
C LYS A 113 39.87 -5.59 -11.91
N ARG A 114 39.65 -6.74 -11.25
CA ARG A 114 40.73 -7.63 -10.83
C ARG A 114 41.48 -8.20 -12.03
N ARG A 115 40.78 -8.65 -13.08
CA ARG A 115 41.42 -9.16 -14.32
C ARG A 115 42.20 -8.07 -15.04
N GLN A 116 41.71 -6.81 -15.07
CA GLN A 116 42.44 -5.68 -15.62
C GLN A 116 43.76 -5.39 -14.88
N ASN A 117 43.80 -5.67 -13.60
CA ASN A 117 45.01 -5.55 -12.79
C ASN A 117 45.92 -6.82 -12.82
N GLY A 118 45.59 -7.79 -13.66
CA GLY A 118 46.39 -9.04 -13.81
C GLY A 118 46.09 -10.12 -12.80
N PHE A 119 45.03 -9.96 -11.97
CA PHE A 119 44.61 -11.00 -11.03
C PHE A 119 43.52 -11.86 -11.68
N PHE A 120 43.77 -13.18 -11.76
CA PHE A 120 42.86 -14.17 -12.34
C PHE A 120 42.42 -15.14 -11.24
N ASP A 121 41.77 -14.61 -10.19
CA ASP A 121 41.33 -15.33 -9.00
C ASP A 121 39.85 -15.03 -8.66
N ASP A 122 39.05 -14.73 -9.67
CA ASP A 122 37.62 -14.42 -9.50
C ASP A 122 36.72 -15.67 -9.62
N GLU A 123 35.55 -15.63 -8.97
CA GLU A 123 34.59 -16.74 -8.93
C GLU A 123 34.09 -17.19 -10.31
N PHE A 124 34.23 -16.37 -11.35
CA PHE A 124 33.79 -16.67 -12.72
C PHE A 124 34.80 -17.46 -13.53
N LEU A 125 36.00 -17.72 -13.00
CA LEU A 125 37.02 -18.59 -13.60
C LEU A 125 36.91 -20.00 -13.09
N GLU A 126 36.39 -20.21 -11.88
CA GLU A 126 36.22 -21.52 -11.23
C GLU A 126 34.94 -22.26 -11.67
N THR A 127 34.15 -21.67 -12.58
CA THR A 127 32.94 -22.30 -13.14
C THR A 127 33.29 -23.29 -14.25
N ASP A 128 32.39 -24.27 -14.51
CA ASP A 128 32.54 -25.27 -15.58
C ASP A 128 32.76 -24.63 -16.97
N ILE A 129 32.24 -23.40 -17.18
CA ILE A 129 32.45 -22.60 -18.38
C ILE A 129 33.01 -21.25 -17.93
N PRO A 130 34.34 -21.03 -18.02
CA PRO A 130 34.95 -19.76 -17.64
C PRO A 130 34.42 -18.60 -18.46
N ILE A 131 33.95 -17.55 -17.78
CA ILE A 131 33.42 -16.34 -18.41
C ILE A 131 34.61 -15.46 -18.85
N THR A 132 34.60 -15.01 -20.10
CA THR A 132 35.64 -14.11 -20.64
C THR A 132 35.51 -12.69 -20.03
N THR A 133 36.57 -11.91 -20.09
CA THR A 133 36.57 -10.50 -19.61
C THR A 133 35.54 -9.64 -20.32
N GLU A 134 35.28 -9.90 -21.59
CA GLU A 134 34.26 -9.20 -22.37
C GLU A 134 32.84 -9.58 -21.91
N GLN A 135 32.60 -10.86 -21.60
CA GLN A 135 31.34 -11.33 -21.05
C GLN A 135 31.08 -10.77 -19.62
N LEU A 136 32.13 -10.53 -18.82
CA LEU A 136 31.98 -9.84 -17.54
C LEU A 136 31.47 -8.40 -17.73
N LEU A 137 31.94 -7.70 -18.75
CA LEU A 137 31.46 -6.35 -19.06
C LEU A 137 29.98 -6.37 -19.49
N LEU A 138 29.58 -7.32 -20.34
CA LEU A 138 28.18 -7.49 -20.75
C LEU A 138 27.28 -7.83 -19.56
N GLY A 139 27.74 -8.72 -18.67
CA GLY A 139 27.00 -9.05 -17.45
C GLY A 139 26.84 -7.84 -16.51
N MET A 140 27.90 -7.05 -16.36
CA MET A 140 27.85 -5.80 -15.59
C MET A 140 26.83 -4.83 -16.17
N ASP A 141 26.83 -4.59 -17.49
CA ASP A 141 25.92 -3.67 -18.15
C ASP A 141 24.46 -4.16 -18.09
N PHE A 142 24.24 -5.48 -18.23
CA PHE A 142 22.94 -6.10 -18.05
C PHE A 142 22.36 -5.79 -16.67
N HIS A 143 23.07 -6.12 -15.60
CA HIS A 143 22.60 -5.88 -14.23
C HIS A 143 22.50 -4.38 -13.88
N LYS A 144 23.36 -3.54 -14.45
CA LYS A 144 23.28 -2.09 -14.32
C LYS A 144 21.96 -1.56 -14.89
N ASN A 145 21.59 -1.99 -16.09
CA ASN A 145 20.33 -1.56 -16.72
C ASN A 145 19.10 -1.97 -15.89
N TYR A 146 19.06 -3.21 -15.41
CA TYR A 146 17.94 -3.66 -14.56
C TYR A 146 17.91 -2.96 -13.19
N ARG A 147 19.06 -2.65 -12.61
CA ARG A 147 19.15 -1.81 -11.40
C ARG A 147 18.56 -0.43 -11.64
N ASP A 148 18.96 0.23 -12.73
CA ASP A 148 18.52 1.58 -13.06
C ASP A 148 17.02 1.62 -13.39
N ILE A 149 16.50 0.62 -14.11
CA ILE A 149 15.06 0.45 -14.35
C ILE A 149 14.31 0.24 -13.02
N SER A 150 14.83 -0.57 -12.10
CA SER A 150 14.20 -0.79 -10.79
C SER A 150 14.09 0.49 -9.98
N MET A 151 15.08 1.38 -10.06
CA MET A 151 15.05 2.68 -9.41
C MET A 151 13.99 3.61 -10.03
N ILE A 152 13.87 3.60 -11.36
CA ILE A 152 12.83 4.35 -12.07
C ILE A 152 11.44 3.83 -11.68
N LEU A 153 11.26 2.51 -11.59
CA LEU A 153 9.99 1.91 -11.16
C LEU A 153 9.63 2.28 -9.71
N ALA A 154 10.61 2.32 -8.80
CA ALA A 154 10.38 2.77 -7.43
C ALA A 154 9.92 4.24 -7.38
N ALA A 155 10.56 5.11 -8.14
CA ALA A 155 10.17 6.51 -8.25
C ALA A 155 8.77 6.68 -8.88
N ALA A 156 8.47 5.91 -9.93
CA ALA A 156 7.16 5.91 -10.56
C ALA A 156 6.06 5.43 -9.61
N ALA A 157 6.29 4.33 -8.87
CA ALA A 157 5.35 3.82 -7.87
C ALA A 157 5.10 4.86 -6.76
N TYR A 158 6.13 5.58 -6.33
CA TYR A 158 6.00 6.66 -5.36
C TYR A 158 5.18 7.83 -5.90
N MET A 159 5.43 8.28 -7.13
CA MET A 159 4.62 9.34 -7.77
C MET A 159 3.16 8.93 -7.94
N LEU A 160 2.92 7.69 -8.40
CA LEU A 160 1.56 7.15 -8.55
C LEU A 160 0.82 7.08 -7.20
N ASN A 161 1.51 6.77 -6.11
CA ASN A 161 0.93 6.80 -4.77
C ASN A 161 0.44 8.22 -4.39
N ILE A 162 1.22 9.27 -4.69
CA ILE A 162 0.82 10.67 -4.42
C ILE A 162 -0.38 11.06 -5.28
N LEU A 163 -0.36 10.71 -6.58
CA LEU A 163 -1.46 10.98 -7.50
C LEU A 163 -2.74 10.23 -7.09
N ASP A 164 -2.64 8.94 -6.71
CA ASP A 164 -3.79 8.17 -6.24
C ASP A 164 -4.41 8.76 -4.97
N ALA A 165 -3.60 9.25 -4.04
CA ALA A 165 -4.11 9.93 -2.84
C ALA A 165 -4.87 11.21 -3.19
N ASN A 166 -4.34 12.02 -4.11
CA ASN A 166 -4.97 13.24 -4.58
C ASN A 166 -6.30 12.95 -5.28
N VAL A 167 -6.29 12.05 -6.27
CA VAL A 167 -7.49 11.64 -7.02
C VAL A 167 -8.53 11.01 -6.10
N SER A 168 -8.10 10.16 -5.17
CA SER A 168 -8.99 9.54 -4.19
C SER A 168 -9.70 10.54 -3.30
N ALA A 169 -9.02 11.64 -2.93
CA ALA A 169 -9.61 12.73 -2.15
C ALA A 169 -10.56 13.59 -2.98
N HIS A 170 -10.23 13.89 -4.25
CA HIS A 170 -11.17 14.56 -5.16
C HIS A 170 -12.44 13.75 -5.37
N LEU A 171 -12.32 12.45 -5.63
CA LEU A 171 -13.49 11.57 -5.80
C LEU A 171 -14.34 11.50 -4.53
N LEU A 172 -13.74 11.63 -3.35
CA LEU A 172 -14.49 11.69 -2.09
C LEU A 172 -15.39 12.92 -2.03
N GLN A 173 -14.93 14.07 -2.55
CA GLN A 173 -15.72 15.32 -2.60
C GLN A 173 -16.84 15.26 -3.64
N PHE A 174 -16.66 14.54 -4.74
CA PHE A 174 -17.68 14.37 -5.78
C PHE A 174 -18.77 13.35 -5.42
N ASN A 175 -18.49 12.42 -4.49
CA ASN A 175 -19.41 11.34 -4.14
C ASN A 175 -20.50 11.76 -3.14
N VAL A 176 -20.78 13.07 -3.02
CA VAL A 176 -21.72 13.65 -2.05
C VAL A 176 -23.14 13.77 -2.61
N ASN A 177 -23.38 13.38 -3.86
CA ASN A 177 -24.74 13.35 -4.33
C ASN A 177 -25.47 12.15 -3.71
N ASP A 178 -26.08 12.40 -2.54
CA ASP A 178 -27.04 11.54 -1.87
C ASP A 178 -28.37 11.39 -2.65
N ASP A 179 -28.40 11.83 -3.92
CA ASP A 179 -29.62 11.85 -4.74
C ASP A 179 -30.10 10.46 -5.13
N LEU A 180 -29.30 9.41 -4.90
CA LEU A 180 -29.69 8.04 -5.22
C LEU A 180 -29.33 7.09 -4.08
N SER A 181 -30.26 6.75 -3.22
CA SER A 181 -30.10 5.67 -2.25
C SER A 181 -30.87 4.42 -2.68
N VAL A 182 -30.14 3.30 -2.83
CA VAL A 182 -30.71 1.99 -3.09
C VAL A 182 -30.68 1.19 -1.80
N THR A 183 -31.84 0.95 -1.21
CA THR A 183 -31.95 0.11 -0.01
C THR A 183 -32.58 -1.24 -0.37
N PRO A 184 -31.82 -2.34 -0.29
CA PRO A 184 -32.39 -3.69 -0.39
C PRO A 184 -33.10 -4.05 0.92
N ASN A 185 -34.38 -4.33 0.86
CA ASN A 185 -35.18 -4.82 1.97
C ASN A 185 -35.68 -6.23 1.67
N LEU A 186 -35.42 -7.16 2.59
CA LEU A 186 -36.02 -8.50 2.56
C LEU A 186 -37.42 -8.41 3.19
N ILE A 187 -38.44 -8.79 2.43
CA ILE A 187 -39.80 -8.88 2.93
C ILE A 187 -40.07 -10.36 3.22
N PHE A 188 -40.37 -10.66 4.47
CA PHE A 188 -40.85 -11.96 4.92
C PHE A 188 -42.33 -11.80 5.31
N ASP A 189 -43.24 -11.92 4.33
CA ASP A 189 -44.67 -11.96 4.59
C ASP A 189 -45.16 -13.40 4.38
N PRO A 190 -46.16 -13.89 5.15
CA PRO A 190 -46.69 -15.25 4.98
C PRO A 190 -47.22 -15.54 3.56
N GLU A 191 -47.56 -14.49 2.81
CA GLU A 191 -48.08 -14.59 1.45
C GLU A 191 -47.03 -14.28 0.36
N MET A 192 -45.93 -13.59 0.67
CA MET A 192 -44.88 -13.24 -0.30
C MET A 192 -43.52 -13.10 0.38
N THR A 193 -42.59 -13.98 0.01
CA THR A 193 -41.17 -13.82 0.37
C THR A 193 -40.42 -13.31 -0.85
N GLY A 194 -39.80 -12.12 -0.72
CA GLY A 194 -39.08 -11.50 -1.83
C GLY A 194 -38.09 -10.42 -1.44
N LEU A 195 -37.26 -10.01 -2.40
CA LEU A 195 -36.33 -8.89 -2.29
C LEU A 195 -36.99 -7.64 -2.88
N ARG A 196 -37.19 -6.60 -2.06
CA ARG A 196 -37.65 -5.28 -2.49
C ARG A 196 -36.45 -4.34 -2.61
N LEU A 197 -36.21 -3.83 -3.81
CA LEU A 197 -35.26 -2.75 -4.05
C LEU A 197 -36.05 -1.42 -4.03
N ALA A 198 -35.83 -0.61 -3.01
CA ALA A 198 -36.36 0.74 -2.96
C ALA A 198 -35.30 1.73 -3.45
N ILE A 199 -35.59 2.40 -4.56
CA ILE A 199 -34.77 3.49 -5.11
C ILE A 199 -35.44 4.79 -4.64
N LYS A 200 -34.72 5.56 -3.81
CA LYS A 200 -35.19 6.87 -3.34
C LYS A 200 -34.43 7.95 -4.10
N PHE A 201 -35.17 8.77 -4.83
CA PHE A 201 -34.68 10.01 -5.43
C PHE A 201 -35.01 11.15 -4.47
N ASN A 202 -34.01 11.95 -4.12
CA ASN A 202 -34.20 13.11 -3.23
C ASN A 202 -34.01 14.39 -4.00
#